data_86d7ec4aa250e6bc5f1f14b0325b3ba1
#
_entry.id   86d7ec4aa250e6bc5f1f14b0325b3ba1
#
_cell.length_a   1.000
_cell.length_b   1.000
_cell.length_c   1.000
_cell.angle_alpha   90.00
_cell.angle_beta   90.00
_cell.angle_gamma   90.00
#
_symmetry.space_group_name_H-M   'P 1'
#
loop_
_entity.id
_entity.type
_entity.pdbx_description
1 polymer ?
#
loop_
_entity_poly.entity_id
_entity_poly.type
_entity_poly.pdbx_seq_one_letter_code
_entity_poly.pdbx_strand_id
1 'polypeptide(L)'
;FVMGGEVADFMKEWPYFARSRNDERPLHPVELSGFWISETPVTNQEFQAFVDATGHQTTAEKAPTLEEIMPLLPPGTPPPPKEALVSASLVFQAPSYSVPLNNPIAWWVWRPEANWKEPEGPGSSIKDRMNHPVVHVSYFDALAYAEWKGMSLPTEAQWEYAARGGKEQRVFTWGDQPLSETEPIINTWQGSFPNQNTNADGYSATSPVRTFAPNGYGLYDMSGNVWEWVADWYHSDTYGDRAKLESPPLDPLGPKVSYDP
;
A
#
# COMPACT_ATOMS: atom_id res chain seq x y z
N PHE A 1 -15.39 -16.70 1.55
CA PHE A 1 -14.58 -16.74 0.33
C PHE A 1 -13.28 -17.50 0.58
N VAL A 2 -12.56 -17.81 -0.47
CA VAL A 2 -11.24 -18.44 -0.38
C VAL A 2 -10.18 -17.34 -0.51
N MET A 3 -9.44 -17.11 0.56
CA MET A 3 -8.38 -16.11 0.66
C MET A 3 -7.04 -16.67 0.16
N GLY A 4 -6.20 -15.81 -0.38
CA GLY A 4 -4.90 -16.16 -0.92
C GLY A 4 -4.88 -16.33 -2.43
N GLY A 5 -3.71 -16.60 -2.99
CA GLY A 5 -3.51 -16.68 -4.43
C GLY A 5 -2.54 -17.78 -4.85
N GLU A 6 -2.79 -18.37 -6.00
CA GLU A 6 -1.81 -19.23 -6.68
C GLU A 6 -0.94 -18.40 -7.63
N VAL A 7 0.31 -18.80 -7.79
CA VAL A 7 1.19 -18.15 -8.79
C VAL A 7 0.78 -18.64 -10.16
N ALA A 8 0.30 -17.74 -11.00
CA ALA A 8 0.06 -18.04 -12.39
C ALA A 8 1.35 -18.45 -13.11
N ASP A 9 1.24 -19.34 -14.10
CA ASP A 9 2.41 -19.88 -14.81
C ASP A 9 3.31 -18.80 -15.43
N PHE A 10 2.72 -17.74 -15.99
CA PHE A 10 3.49 -16.62 -16.56
C PHE A 10 4.24 -15.79 -15.49
N MET A 11 3.78 -15.81 -14.22
CA MET A 11 4.48 -15.14 -13.12
C MET A 11 5.67 -15.94 -12.59
N LYS A 12 5.74 -17.23 -12.87
CA LYS A 12 6.86 -18.10 -12.47
C LYS A 12 8.17 -17.70 -13.16
N GLU A 13 8.08 -17.05 -14.31
CA GLU A 13 9.23 -16.51 -15.04
C GLU A 13 9.79 -15.22 -14.39
N TRP A 14 9.07 -14.63 -13.43
CA TRP A 14 9.47 -13.44 -12.70
C TRP A 14 9.91 -13.79 -11.27
N PRO A 15 11.21 -14.08 -11.04
CA PRO A 15 11.70 -14.65 -9.78
C PRO A 15 11.38 -13.78 -8.54
N TYR A 16 11.24 -12.48 -8.73
CA TYR A 16 10.90 -11.54 -7.67
C TYR A 16 9.45 -11.78 -7.17
N PHE A 17 8.50 -11.90 -8.08
CA PHE A 17 7.10 -12.16 -7.73
C PHE A 17 6.87 -13.56 -7.16
N ALA A 18 7.62 -14.56 -7.64
CA ALA A 18 7.48 -15.92 -7.13
C ALA A 18 7.95 -16.08 -5.68
N ARG A 19 8.91 -15.25 -5.22
CA ARG A 19 9.38 -15.26 -3.83
C ARG A 19 8.50 -14.47 -2.89
N SER A 20 7.96 -13.33 -3.34
CA SER A 20 7.16 -12.42 -2.51
C SER A 20 5.74 -12.93 -2.20
N ARG A 21 5.30 -14.03 -2.80
CA ARG A 21 3.94 -14.56 -2.64
C ARG A 21 3.84 -15.90 -1.89
N ASN A 22 4.91 -16.33 -1.24
CA ASN A 22 4.82 -17.55 -0.43
C ASN A 22 3.98 -17.36 0.83
N ASP A 23 3.90 -16.14 1.30
CA ASP A 23 3.14 -15.69 2.48
C ASP A 23 1.64 -15.46 2.19
N GLU A 24 1.24 -15.44 0.91
CA GLU A 24 -0.16 -15.45 0.49
C GLU A 24 -0.71 -16.89 0.29
N ARG A 25 -0.01 -17.90 0.84
CA ARG A 25 -0.35 -19.32 0.69
C ARG A 25 -0.26 -20.07 2.01
N PRO A 26 -0.96 -21.22 2.09
CA PRO A 26 -1.87 -21.80 1.09
C PRO A 26 -3.21 -21.07 1.02
N LEU A 27 -3.96 -21.34 -0.05
CA LEU A 27 -5.37 -20.95 -0.13
C LEU A 27 -6.13 -21.53 1.06
N HIS A 28 -6.99 -20.71 1.66
CA HIS A 28 -7.78 -21.14 2.81
C HIS A 28 -9.14 -20.43 2.86
N PRO A 29 -10.20 -21.10 3.32
CA PRO A 29 -11.50 -20.49 3.43
C PRO A 29 -11.56 -19.51 4.61
N VAL A 30 -12.30 -18.40 4.41
CA VAL A 30 -12.56 -17.36 5.42
C VAL A 30 -14.04 -16.99 5.36
N GLU A 31 -14.67 -16.79 6.51
CA GLU A 31 -16.00 -16.22 6.64
C GLU A 31 -15.92 -14.76 7.09
N LEU A 32 -16.71 -13.90 6.47
CA LEU A 32 -16.79 -12.48 6.83
C LEU A 32 -18.24 -12.09 7.10
N SER A 33 -18.47 -11.38 8.18
CA SER A 33 -19.70 -10.66 8.43
C SER A 33 -19.87 -9.54 7.39
N GLY A 34 -21.08 -9.06 7.19
CA GLY A 34 -21.32 -7.90 6.33
C GLY A 34 -20.61 -6.65 6.88
N PHE A 35 -19.95 -5.91 5.99
CA PHE A 35 -19.24 -4.68 6.33
C PHE A 35 -19.42 -3.61 5.27
N TRP A 36 -19.17 -2.37 5.64
CA TRP A 36 -19.10 -1.23 4.73
C TRP A 36 -17.63 -0.90 4.47
N ILE A 37 -17.31 -0.54 3.24
CA ILE A 37 -15.98 -0.10 2.84
C ILE A 37 -16.09 1.14 1.96
N SER A 38 -15.11 2.03 2.00
CA SER A 38 -15.05 3.20 1.12
C SER A 38 -14.90 2.77 -0.33
N GLU A 39 -15.55 3.48 -1.24
CA GLU A 39 -15.48 3.18 -2.69
C GLU A 39 -14.10 3.45 -3.30
N THR A 40 -13.32 4.34 -2.68
CA THR A 40 -12.02 4.81 -3.16
C THR A 40 -11.02 4.89 -2.02
N PRO A 41 -9.73 4.92 -2.31
CA PRO A 41 -8.73 5.40 -1.36
C PRO A 41 -9.08 6.80 -0.86
N VAL A 42 -8.62 7.14 0.36
CA VAL A 42 -8.81 8.48 0.94
C VAL A 42 -8.09 9.52 0.09
N THR A 43 -8.83 10.54 -0.35
CA THR A 43 -8.30 11.60 -1.19
C THR A 43 -7.57 12.68 -0.38
N ASN A 44 -6.71 13.47 -1.04
CA ASN A 44 -6.08 14.64 -0.45
C ASN A 44 -7.12 15.63 0.11
N GLN A 45 -8.26 15.80 -0.58
CA GLN A 45 -9.35 16.67 -0.12
C GLN A 45 -9.97 16.18 1.20
N GLU A 46 -10.22 14.88 1.31
CA GLU A 46 -10.80 14.28 2.51
C GLU A 46 -9.81 14.31 3.68
N PHE A 47 -8.54 14.03 3.40
CA PHE A 47 -7.49 14.10 4.42
C PHE A 47 -7.23 15.54 4.88
N GLN A 48 -7.29 16.52 3.97
CA GLN A 48 -7.25 17.94 4.33
C GLN A 48 -8.36 18.32 5.30
N ALA A 49 -9.60 17.87 5.03
CA ALA A 49 -10.73 18.14 5.92
C ALA A 49 -10.53 17.56 7.33
N PHE A 50 -9.93 16.38 7.43
CA PHE A 50 -9.54 15.79 8.70
C PHE A 50 -8.50 16.64 9.43
N VAL A 51 -7.43 17.02 8.73
CA VAL A 51 -6.37 17.84 9.32
C VAL A 51 -6.91 19.22 9.76
N ASP A 52 -7.75 19.85 8.96
CA ASP A 52 -8.37 21.14 9.28
C ASP A 52 -9.28 21.05 10.52
N ALA A 53 -9.98 19.93 10.68
CA ALA A 53 -10.89 19.71 11.81
C ALA A 53 -10.18 19.34 13.12
N THR A 54 -9.02 18.66 13.04
CA THR A 54 -8.36 18.06 14.21
C THR A 54 -7.03 18.71 14.57
N GLY A 55 -6.39 19.40 13.63
CA GLY A 55 -5.01 19.85 13.76
C GLY A 55 -4.00 18.70 13.72
N HIS A 56 -4.38 17.53 13.18
CA HIS A 56 -3.48 16.37 13.10
C HIS A 56 -2.21 16.71 12.36
N GLN A 57 -1.08 16.31 12.93
CA GLN A 57 0.23 16.39 12.32
C GLN A 57 0.71 14.97 12.03
N THR A 58 0.97 14.67 10.76
CA THR A 58 1.38 13.33 10.33
C THR A 58 2.77 12.95 10.82
N THR A 59 3.06 11.66 10.82
CA THR A 59 4.39 11.13 11.15
C THR A 59 5.46 11.76 10.28
N ALA A 60 5.20 11.94 8.99
CA ALA A 60 6.14 12.56 8.04
C ALA A 60 6.40 14.05 8.32
N GLU A 61 5.51 14.75 9.02
CA GLU A 61 5.67 16.16 9.41
C GLU A 61 6.42 16.33 10.74
N LYS A 62 6.74 15.23 11.45
CA LYS A 62 7.45 15.25 12.75
C LYS A 62 8.89 14.84 12.58
N ALA A 63 9.82 15.60 13.18
CA ALA A 63 11.19 15.14 13.30
C ALA A 63 11.24 13.97 14.30
N PRO A 64 11.79 12.81 13.92
CA PRO A 64 11.88 11.68 14.83
C PRO A 64 12.87 11.94 15.97
N THR A 65 12.64 11.32 17.10
CA THR A 65 13.57 11.33 18.23
C THR A 65 14.61 10.21 18.11
N LEU A 66 15.71 10.32 18.85
CA LEU A 66 16.69 9.23 18.94
C LEU A 66 16.07 7.96 19.55
N GLU A 67 15.16 8.10 20.51
CA GLU A 67 14.48 6.98 21.16
C GLU A 67 13.60 6.19 20.17
N GLU A 68 13.01 6.87 19.20
CA GLU A 68 12.20 6.25 18.15
C GLU A 68 13.05 5.58 17.06
N ILE A 69 14.19 6.18 16.71
CA ILE A 69 15.03 5.70 15.61
C ILE A 69 15.96 4.56 16.03
N MET A 70 16.57 4.64 17.21
CA MET A 70 17.60 3.67 17.63
C MET A 70 17.14 2.21 17.62
N PRO A 71 15.92 1.86 18.03
CA PRO A 71 15.42 0.48 17.92
C PRO A 71 15.25 -0.04 16.50
N LEU A 72 15.13 0.85 15.51
CA LEU A 72 14.92 0.51 14.09
C LEU A 72 16.24 0.32 13.34
N LEU A 73 17.37 0.70 13.96
CA LEU A 73 18.68 0.57 13.34
C LEU A 73 19.33 -0.78 13.70
N PRO A 74 20.18 -1.32 12.82
CA PRO A 74 20.94 -2.54 13.12
C PRO A 74 21.71 -2.42 14.45
N PRO A 75 21.80 -3.49 15.24
CA PRO A 75 22.54 -3.49 16.50
C PRO A 75 23.97 -2.99 16.31
N GLY A 76 24.39 -2.04 17.16
CA GLY A 76 25.73 -1.45 17.11
C GLY A 76 25.89 -0.26 16.16
N THR A 77 24.81 0.16 15.48
CA THR A 77 24.81 1.40 14.69
C THR A 77 24.97 2.61 15.61
N PRO A 78 25.93 3.51 15.36
CA PRO A 78 26.07 4.72 16.15
C PRO A 78 24.86 5.65 15.97
N PRO A 79 24.49 6.43 16.99
CA PRO A 79 23.38 7.38 16.88
C PRO A 79 23.59 8.35 15.71
N PRO A 80 22.56 8.63 14.91
CA PRO A 80 22.65 9.66 13.89
C PRO A 80 22.87 11.04 14.53
N PRO A 81 23.55 11.97 13.83
CA PRO A 81 23.69 13.32 14.31
C PRO A 81 22.31 14.01 14.39
N LYS A 82 22.14 14.95 15.32
CA LYS A 82 20.86 15.63 15.55
C LYS A 82 20.32 16.31 14.30
N GLU A 83 21.21 16.80 13.46
CA GLU A 83 20.89 17.47 12.19
C GLU A 83 20.29 16.51 11.14
N ALA A 84 20.46 15.21 11.31
CA ALA A 84 19.84 14.18 10.48
C ALA A 84 18.44 13.79 10.97
N LEU A 85 18.05 14.17 12.19
CA LEU A 85 16.73 13.92 12.75
C LEU A 85 15.77 15.02 12.28
N VAL A 86 15.37 14.95 11.01
CA VAL A 86 14.45 15.89 10.37
C VAL A 86 13.18 15.16 9.93
N SER A 87 12.09 15.89 9.91
CA SER A 87 10.84 15.40 9.28
C SER A 87 11.14 15.02 7.84
N ALA A 88 10.66 13.86 7.39
CA ALA A 88 10.96 13.37 6.04
C ALA A 88 10.04 12.21 5.67
N SER A 89 10.04 11.86 4.38
CA SER A 89 9.44 10.64 3.88
C SER A 89 10.24 10.07 2.72
N LEU A 90 9.96 8.79 2.36
CA LEU A 90 10.51 8.17 1.17
C LEU A 90 9.77 8.66 -0.07
N VAL A 91 10.50 9.19 -1.02
CA VAL A 91 9.97 9.66 -2.31
C VAL A 91 10.55 8.80 -3.42
N PHE A 92 9.69 8.33 -4.31
CA PHE A 92 10.13 7.61 -5.51
C PHE A 92 10.86 8.58 -6.44
N GLN A 93 12.07 8.18 -6.85
CA GLN A 93 12.87 8.90 -7.83
C GLN A 93 13.45 7.92 -8.83
N ALA A 94 12.88 7.91 -10.03
CA ALA A 94 13.37 7.04 -11.10
C ALA A 94 14.86 7.27 -11.37
N PRO A 95 15.71 6.23 -11.32
CA PRO A 95 17.11 6.37 -11.75
C PRO A 95 17.19 6.58 -13.25
N SER A 96 18.27 7.22 -13.73
CA SER A 96 18.50 7.47 -15.14
C SER A 96 19.01 6.24 -15.92
N TYR A 97 19.26 5.14 -15.23
CA TYR A 97 19.79 3.88 -15.81
C TYR A 97 19.15 2.69 -15.09
N SER A 98 19.26 1.51 -15.73
CA SER A 98 18.76 0.27 -15.14
C SER A 98 19.54 -0.09 -13.87
N VAL A 99 18.82 -0.46 -12.82
CA VAL A 99 19.37 -0.86 -11.52
C VAL A 99 18.88 -2.24 -11.12
N PRO A 100 19.62 -2.98 -10.28
CA PRO A 100 19.16 -4.26 -9.75
C PRO A 100 17.90 -4.08 -8.87
N LEU A 101 16.87 -4.89 -9.11
CA LEU A 101 15.59 -4.81 -8.39
C LEU A 101 15.64 -5.29 -6.93
N ASN A 102 16.74 -5.86 -6.49
CA ASN A 102 16.96 -6.25 -5.10
C ASN A 102 17.52 -5.13 -4.21
N ASN A 103 17.66 -3.92 -4.77
CA ASN A 103 18.15 -2.75 -4.04
C ASN A 103 17.15 -1.57 -4.13
N PRO A 104 16.09 -1.57 -3.31
CA PRO A 104 15.05 -0.54 -3.38
C PRO A 104 15.52 0.89 -3.07
N ILE A 105 16.63 1.07 -2.35
CA ILE A 105 17.21 2.41 -2.12
C ILE A 105 17.73 3.05 -3.41
N ALA A 106 17.82 2.32 -4.51
CA ALA A 106 18.21 2.88 -5.81
C ALA A 106 17.11 3.77 -6.42
N TRP A 107 15.86 3.67 -5.97
CA TRP A 107 14.71 4.47 -6.44
C TRP A 107 13.85 5.05 -5.31
N TRP A 108 14.09 4.70 -4.04
CA TRP A 108 13.48 5.34 -2.89
C TRP A 108 14.48 6.28 -2.23
N VAL A 109 14.17 7.57 -2.25
CA VAL A 109 15.03 8.61 -1.69
C VAL A 109 14.41 9.17 -0.43
N TRP A 110 15.16 9.16 0.66
CA TRP A 110 14.79 9.87 1.88
C TRP A 110 14.81 11.38 1.63
N ARG A 111 13.61 11.98 1.58
CA ARG A 111 13.45 13.40 1.24
C ARG A 111 13.05 14.17 2.50
N PRO A 112 13.93 15.05 3.02
CA PRO A 112 13.58 15.97 4.09
C PRO A 112 12.34 16.78 3.74
N GLU A 113 11.46 16.97 4.74
CA GLU A 113 10.23 17.76 4.69
C GLU A 113 9.17 17.26 3.68
N ALA A 114 9.41 16.15 2.98
CA ALA A 114 8.36 15.51 2.19
C ALA A 114 7.25 15.00 3.11
N ASN A 115 6.02 15.34 2.78
CA ASN A 115 4.83 15.01 3.54
C ASN A 115 3.60 15.01 2.61
N TRP A 116 2.42 14.77 3.14
CA TRP A 116 1.21 14.68 2.33
C TRP A 116 0.83 15.97 1.57
N LYS A 117 1.24 17.15 2.06
CA LYS A 117 0.99 18.47 1.40
C LYS A 117 2.02 18.77 0.33
N GLU A 118 3.25 18.33 0.54
CA GLU A 118 4.41 18.52 -0.33
C GLU A 118 5.06 17.16 -0.66
N PRO A 119 4.38 16.33 -1.49
CA PRO A 119 4.74 14.91 -1.64
C PRO A 119 6.12 14.66 -2.25
N GLU A 120 6.62 15.56 -3.08
CA GLU A 120 7.97 15.46 -3.66
C GLU A 120 9.01 16.25 -2.84
N GLY A 121 8.62 16.78 -1.67
CA GLY A 121 9.41 17.63 -0.80
C GLY A 121 9.14 19.13 -1.00
N PRO A 122 9.94 20.02 -0.37
CA PRO A 122 9.70 21.44 -0.33
C PRO A 122 9.48 22.06 -1.71
N GLY A 123 8.40 22.84 -1.85
CA GLY A 123 8.00 23.51 -3.08
C GLY A 123 7.11 22.68 -4.01
N SER A 124 6.88 21.41 -3.70
CA SER A 124 5.81 20.63 -4.34
C SER A 124 4.44 20.96 -3.74
N SER A 125 3.35 20.49 -4.35
CA SER A 125 1.99 20.81 -3.88
C SER A 125 0.96 19.80 -4.34
N ILE A 126 -0.08 19.63 -3.52
CA ILE A 126 -1.27 18.85 -3.86
C ILE A 126 -2.42 19.68 -4.46
N LYS A 127 -2.26 20.99 -4.70
CA LYS A 127 -3.34 21.88 -5.14
C LYS A 127 -4.09 21.39 -6.37
N ASP A 128 -3.37 20.82 -7.33
CA ASP A 128 -3.94 20.26 -8.56
C ASP A 128 -4.23 18.75 -8.44
N ARG A 129 -4.10 18.17 -7.24
CA ARG A 129 -4.23 16.74 -6.94
C ARG A 129 -5.20 16.47 -5.79
N MET A 130 -6.19 17.34 -5.57
CA MET A 130 -7.11 17.21 -4.42
C MET A 130 -7.95 15.93 -4.47
N ASN A 131 -8.25 15.41 -5.66
CA ASN A 131 -8.94 14.15 -5.90
C ASN A 131 -8.02 12.94 -6.13
N HIS A 132 -6.71 13.09 -5.91
CA HIS A 132 -5.78 11.96 -5.85
C HIS A 132 -5.75 11.35 -4.44
N PRO A 133 -5.36 10.08 -4.30
CA PRO A 133 -5.12 9.49 -2.99
C PRO A 133 -4.08 10.29 -2.20
N VAL A 134 -4.29 10.40 -0.89
CA VAL A 134 -3.29 10.95 0.01
C VAL A 134 -2.11 10.00 0.14
N VAL A 135 -0.90 10.54 0.15
CA VAL A 135 0.35 9.79 0.30
C VAL A 135 1.16 10.29 1.51
N HIS A 136 2.25 9.61 1.86
CA HIS A 136 3.09 9.92 3.03
C HIS A 136 2.33 9.90 4.36
N VAL A 137 1.38 8.99 4.49
CA VAL A 137 0.64 8.71 5.71
C VAL A 137 1.13 7.41 6.33
N SER A 138 1.43 7.43 7.61
CA SER A 138 1.76 6.23 8.37
C SER A 138 0.50 5.45 8.74
N TYR A 139 0.69 4.21 9.24
CA TYR A 139 -0.39 3.44 9.84
C TYR A 139 -1.16 4.23 10.90
N PHE A 140 -0.44 4.97 11.75
CA PHE A 140 -1.06 5.77 12.83
C PHE A 140 -1.85 6.96 12.30
N ASP A 141 -1.40 7.57 11.19
CA ASP A 141 -2.12 8.65 10.53
C ASP A 141 -3.41 8.13 9.89
N ALA A 142 -3.34 6.97 9.23
CA ALA A 142 -4.50 6.30 8.64
C ALA A 142 -5.52 5.87 9.70
N LEU A 143 -5.04 5.34 10.84
CA LEU A 143 -5.90 4.97 11.98
C LEU A 143 -6.59 6.20 12.56
N ALA A 144 -5.87 7.30 12.79
CA ALA A 144 -6.44 8.54 13.31
C ALA A 144 -7.50 9.14 12.36
N TYR A 145 -7.28 9.07 11.05
CA TYR A 145 -8.29 9.46 10.06
C TYR A 145 -9.53 8.57 10.14
N ALA A 146 -9.35 7.25 10.19
CA ALA A 146 -10.46 6.30 10.26
C ALA A 146 -11.31 6.54 11.52
N GLU A 147 -10.68 6.72 12.69
CA GLU A 147 -11.35 7.02 13.95
C GLU A 147 -12.13 8.34 13.89
N TRP A 148 -11.54 9.40 13.35
CA TRP A 148 -12.22 10.68 13.15
C TRP A 148 -13.47 10.54 12.27
N LYS A 149 -13.40 9.70 11.26
CA LYS A 149 -14.50 9.41 10.34
C LYS A 149 -15.59 8.51 10.96
N GLY A 150 -15.35 7.96 12.17
CA GLY A 150 -16.22 6.96 12.80
C GLY A 150 -16.14 5.59 12.11
N MET A 151 -15.00 5.28 11.51
CA MET A 151 -14.70 4.06 10.79
C MET A 151 -13.50 3.33 11.43
N SER A 152 -13.08 2.24 10.82
CA SER A 152 -11.84 1.51 11.15
C SER A 152 -11.07 1.22 9.87
N LEU A 153 -9.80 0.86 9.99
CA LEU A 153 -9.08 0.23 8.89
C LEU A 153 -9.70 -1.14 8.61
N PRO A 154 -9.79 -1.56 7.35
CA PRO A 154 -10.23 -2.90 7.00
C PRO A 154 -9.22 -3.94 7.50
N THR A 155 -9.65 -5.15 7.83
CA THR A 155 -8.72 -6.27 7.94
C THR A 155 -8.21 -6.67 6.56
N GLU A 156 -7.07 -7.37 6.50
CA GLU A 156 -6.54 -7.92 5.26
C GLU A 156 -7.59 -8.80 4.54
N ALA A 157 -8.32 -9.62 5.29
CA ALA A 157 -9.37 -10.47 4.73
C ALA A 157 -10.54 -9.65 4.15
N GLN A 158 -10.96 -8.58 4.82
CA GLN A 158 -11.98 -7.66 4.30
C GLN A 158 -11.51 -6.94 3.04
N TRP A 159 -10.26 -6.47 3.06
CA TRP A 159 -9.67 -5.78 1.91
C TRP A 159 -9.54 -6.71 0.70
N GLU A 160 -9.03 -7.93 0.89
CA GLU A 160 -8.88 -8.90 -0.19
C GLU A 160 -10.25 -9.31 -0.77
N TYR A 161 -11.24 -9.58 0.09
CA TYR A 161 -12.60 -9.87 -0.36
C TYR A 161 -13.17 -8.72 -1.21
N ALA A 162 -13.02 -7.50 -0.75
CA ALA A 162 -13.45 -6.30 -1.46
C ALA A 162 -12.73 -6.14 -2.80
N ALA A 163 -11.40 -6.32 -2.83
CA ALA A 163 -10.59 -6.21 -4.03
C ALA A 163 -10.96 -7.24 -5.11
N ARG A 164 -11.33 -8.45 -4.72
CA ARG A 164 -11.77 -9.51 -5.65
C ARG A 164 -13.06 -9.16 -6.40
N GLY A 165 -13.89 -8.28 -5.86
CA GLY A 165 -15.09 -7.79 -6.54
C GLY A 165 -16.03 -8.88 -7.05
N GLY A 166 -16.16 -10.01 -6.30
CA GLY A 166 -16.97 -11.18 -6.69
C GLY A 166 -16.28 -12.15 -7.66
N LYS A 167 -15.02 -11.93 -8.00
CA LYS A 167 -14.23 -12.84 -8.88
C LYS A 167 -13.32 -13.72 -8.03
N GLU A 168 -13.84 -14.83 -7.55
CA GLU A 168 -13.05 -15.77 -6.77
C GLU A 168 -11.96 -16.46 -7.60
N GLN A 169 -10.82 -16.71 -6.95
CA GLN A 169 -9.69 -17.48 -7.48
C GLN A 169 -9.12 -16.96 -8.82
N ARG A 170 -9.26 -15.66 -9.10
CA ARG A 170 -8.59 -15.02 -10.22
C ARG A 170 -7.19 -14.56 -9.84
N VAL A 171 -6.31 -14.51 -10.82
CA VAL A 171 -4.91 -14.07 -10.65
C VAL A 171 -4.86 -12.60 -10.21
N PHE A 172 -5.73 -11.78 -10.80
CA PHE A 172 -5.83 -10.35 -10.54
C PHE A 172 -7.27 -9.97 -10.20
N THR A 173 -7.45 -8.79 -9.64
CA THR A 173 -8.78 -8.25 -9.32
C THR A 173 -9.67 -8.07 -10.55
N TRP A 174 -9.09 -7.88 -11.73
CA TRP A 174 -9.81 -7.78 -13.02
C TRP A 174 -10.01 -9.14 -13.71
N GLY A 175 -9.31 -10.20 -13.35
CA GLY A 175 -9.39 -11.52 -13.97
C GLY A 175 -8.04 -12.20 -14.11
N ASP A 176 -7.85 -13.00 -15.16
CA ASP A 176 -6.65 -13.82 -15.36
C ASP A 176 -5.71 -13.27 -16.45
N GLN A 177 -6.12 -12.22 -17.14
CA GLN A 177 -5.32 -11.66 -18.23
C GLN A 177 -4.23 -10.75 -17.69
N PRO A 178 -2.97 -10.91 -18.17
CA PRO A 178 -1.92 -9.94 -17.86
C PRO A 178 -2.32 -8.52 -18.28
N LEU A 179 -1.76 -7.52 -17.60
CA LEU A 179 -1.94 -6.13 -18.00
C LEU A 179 -1.40 -5.89 -19.42
N SER A 180 -2.19 -5.16 -20.20
CA SER A 180 -1.73 -4.63 -21.47
C SER A 180 -0.97 -3.32 -21.26
N GLU A 181 0.20 -3.19 -21.88
CA GLU A 181 0.95 -1.92 -21.87
C GLU A 181 0.30 -0.84 -22.76
N THR A 182 -0.55 -1.24 -23.69
CA THR A 182 -1.21 -0.32 -24.63
C THR A 182 -2.65 0.03 -24.27
N GLU A 183 -3.27 -0.77 -23.41
CA GLU A 183 -4.66 -0.59 -22.94
C GLU A 183 -4.68 -0.74 -21.40
N PRO A 184 -4.12 0.21 -20.66
CA PRO A 184 -4.05 0.12 -19.21
C PRO A 184 -5.45 0.24 -18.60
N ILE A 185 -5.73 -0.61 -17.63
CA ILE A 185 -7.01 -0.66 -16.90
C ILE A 185 -6.86 -0.30 -15.41
N ILE A 186 -5.63 -0.02 -14.98
CA ILE A 186 -5.26 0.46 -13.64
C ILE A 186 -4.08 1.43 -13.77
N ASN A 187 -3.87 2.26 -12.75
CA ASN A 187 -2.65 3.06 -12.65
C ASN A 187 -1.52 2.19 -12.08
N THR A 188 -0.53 1.91 -12.90
CA THR A 188 0.67 1.18 -12.50
C THR A 188 1.85 1.57 -13.39
N TRP A 189 3.04 1.09 -13.07
CA TRP A 189 4.21 1.31 -13.91
C TRP A 189 4.09 0.55 -15.24
N GLN A 190 4.35 1.23 -16.36
CA GLN A 190 4.44 0.61 -17.69
C GLN A 190 5.85 0.78 -18.26
N GLY A 191 6.43 -0.32 -18.77
CA GLY A 191 7.80 -0.35 -19.27
C GLY A 191 8.81 -0.86 -18.27
N SER A 192 10.07 -0.51 -18.43
CA SER A 192 11.17 -1.06 -17.62
C SER A 192 11.30 -0.38 -16.26
N PHE A 193 10.80 -1.03 -15.20
CA PHE A 193 10.95 -0.53 -13.83
C PHE A 193 12.41 -0.64 -13.36
N PRO A 194 12.93 0.33 -12.61
CA PRO A 194 12.29 1.58 -12.16
C PRO A 194 12.71 2.82 -12.97
N ASN A 195 13.30 2.66 -14.14
CA ASN A 195 13.98 3.74 -14.85
C ASN A 195 13.28 4.23 -16.13
N GLN A 196 12.33 3.47 -16.65
CA GLN A 196 11.59 3.84 -17.86
C GLN A 196 10.10 3.59 -17.67
N ASN A 197 9.35 4.64 -17.36
CA ASN A 197 7.89 4.61 -17.39
C ASN A 197 7.40 5.21 -18.70
N THR A 198 6.58 4.49 -19.45
CA THR A 198 5.97 5.00 -20.68
C THR A 198 4.78 5.89 -20.42
N ASN A 199 4.23 5.88 -19.19
CA ASN A 199 3.01 6.59 -18.79
C ASN A 199 1.83 6.30 -19.73
N ALA A 200 1.70 5.07 -20.21
CA ALA A 200 0.62 4.69 -21.13
C ALA A 200 -0.77 4.83 -20.47
N ASP A 201 -0.84 4.75 -19.14
CA ASP A 201 -2.04 5.02 -18.36
C ASP A 201 -2.36 6.52 -18.19
N GLY A 202 -1.48 7.41 -18.66
CA GLY A 202 -1.62 8.85 -18.58
C GLY A 202 -1.00 9.48 -17.32
N TYR A 203 -0.39 8.69 -16.44
CA TYR A 203 0.11 9.16 -15.15
C TYR A 203 1.55 8.70 -14.88
N SER A 204 2.35 9.61 -14.34
CA SER A 204 3.73 9.30 -13.93
C SER A 204 3.84 8.92 -12.45
N ALA A 205 2.78 9.14 -11.68
CA ALA A 205 2.64 8.88 -10.25
C ALA A 205 1.18 8.48 -9.97
N THR A 206 0.56 8.97 -8.88
CA THR A 206 -0.85 8.71 -8.60
C THR A 206 -1.77 9.29 -9.69
N SER A 207 -2.92 8.67 -9.89
CA SER A 207 -4.03 9.19 -10.68
C SER A 207 -5.16 9.73 -9.78
N PRO A 208 -6.06 10.58 -10.30
CA PRO A 208 -7.32 10.86 -9.60
C PRO A 208 -8.06 9.56 -9.29
N VAL A 209 -8.66 9.46 -8.12
CA VAL A 209 -9.52 8.30 -7.81
C VAL A 209 -10.65 8.16 -8.85
N ARG A 210 -11.09 6.94 -9.12
CA ARG A 210 -12.12 6.64 -10.12
C ARG A 210 -11.72 6.93 -11.57
N THR A 211 -10.42 7.04 -11.85
CA THR A 211 -9.93 7.18 -13.24
C THR A 211 -10.22 5.92 -14.06
N PHE A 212 -10.07 4.75 -13.46
CA PHE A 212 -10.32 3.46 -14.10
C PHE A 212 -11.66 2.87 -13.64
N ALA A 213 -12.12 1.84 -14.35
CA ALA A 213 -13.40 1.21 -14.05
C ALA A 213 -13.40 0.52 -12.67
N PRO A 214 -14.53 0.54 -11.94
CA PRO A 214 -14.63 -0.16 -10.66
C PRO A 214 -14.64 -1.67 -10.84
N ASN A 215 -14.37 -2.39 -9.76
CA ASN A 215 -14.56 -3.83 -9.71
C ASN A 215 -16.06 -4.21 -9.61
N GLY A 216 -16.37 -5.50 -9.52
CA GLY A 216 -17.75 -6.00 -9.49
C GLY A 216 -18.58 -5.58 -8.26
N TYR A 217 -17.94 -5.02 -7.22
CA TYR A 217 -18.59 -4.46 -6.04
C TYR A 217 -18.71 -2.93 -6.10
N GLY A 218 -18.32 -2.29 -7.20
CA GLY A 218 -18.36 -0.84 -7.36
C GLY A 218 -17.19 -0.11 -6.72
N LEU A 219 -16.11 -0.81 -6.33
CA LEU A 219 -14.93 -0.25 -5.68
C LEU A 219 -13.87 0.09 -6.72
N TYR A 220 -13.27 1.25 -6.57
CA TYR A 220 -12.25 1.80 -7.45
C TYR A 220 -10.86 1.65 -6.84
N ASP A 221 -9.86 1.65 -7.71
CA ASP A 221 -8.44 1.72 -7.33
C ASP A 221 -7.98 0.57 -6.39
N MET A 222 -8.72 -0.55 -6.35
CA MET A 222 -8.37 -1.75 -5.58
C MET A 222 -7.13 -2.48 -6.12
N SER A 223 -6.54 -1.97 -7.19
CA SER A 223 -5.26 -2.42 -7.76
C SER A 223 -4.56 -1.22 -8.36
N GLY A 224 -3.29 -1.05 -8.00
CA GLY A 224 -2.48 0.09 -8.45
C GLY A 224 -2.78 1.37 -7.67
N ASN A 225 -2.39 2.51 -8.22
CA ASN A 225 -2.47 3.85 -7.68
C ASN A 225 -1.66 4.06 -6.40
N VAL A 226 -2.12 3.52 -5.25
CA VAL A 226 -1.41 3.57 -3.96
C VAL A 226 -1.49 2.23 -3.23
N TRP A 227 -0.58 1.98 -2.30
CA TRP A 227 -0.73 0.94 -1.29
C TRP A 227 -1.66 1.43 -0.19
N GLU A 228 -2.39 0.49 0.40
CA GLU A 228 -3.39 0.79 1.42
C GLU A 228 -3.09 0.06 2.72
N TRP A 229 -3.23 0.76 3.84
CA TRP A 229 -3.05 0.19 5.16
C TRP A 229 -4.25 -0.69 5.54
N VAL A 230 -3.95 -1.87 6.08
CA VAL A 230 -4.93 -2.76 6.74
C VAL A 230 -4.69 -2.81 8.24
N ALA A 231 -5.67 -3.27 9.01
CA ALA A 231 -5.60 -3.30 10.47
C ALA A 231 -4.64 -4.36 11.01
N ASP A 232 -4.35 -5.39 10.21
CA ASP A 232 -3.63 -6.58 10.62
C ASP A 232 -2.12 -6.32 10.74
N TRP A 233 -1.49 -6.94 11.73
CA TRP A 233 -0.05 -7.16 11.70
C TRP A 233 0.30 -8.19 10.62
N TYR A 234 1.43 -7.99 9.96
CA TYR A 234 1.96 -8.96 9.01
C TYR A 234 2.70 -10.10 9.73
N HIS A 235 2.49 -11.34 9.27
CA HIS A 235 3.30 -12.49 9.62
C HIS A 235 3.24 -13.54 8.52
N SER A 236 4.41 -14.04 8.09
CA SER A 236 4.54 -14.99 6.98
C SER A 236 3.76 -16.30 7.14
N ASP A 237 3.51 -16.73 8.37
CA ASP A 237 2.88 -18.01 8.68
C ASP A 237 1.37 -17.91 8.80
N THR A 238 0.78 -16.71 8.75
CA THR A 238 -0.65 -16.46 8.99
C THR A 238 -1.55 -17.32 8.11
N TYR A 239 -1.27 -17.40 6.83
CA TYR A 239 -2.04 -18.20 5.88
C TYR A 239 -1.89 -19.70 6.14
N GLY A 240 -0.66 -20.15 6.42
CA GLY A 240 -0.37 -21.54 6.78
C GLY A 240 -1.07 -21.99 8.06
N ASP A 241 -1.18 -21.13 9.04
CA ASP A 241 -1.85 -21.42 10.30
C ASP A 241 -3.38 -21.40 10.15
N ARG A 242 -3.94 -20.46 9.41
CA ARG A 242 -5.37 -20.42 9.09
C ARG A 242 -5.83 -21.65 8.31
N ALA A 243 -5.02 -22.12 7.36
CA ALA A 243 -5.33 -23.30 6.57
C ALA A 243 -5.38 -24.63 7.37
N LYS A 244 -4.79 -24.66 8.56
CA LYS A 244 -4.83 -25.84 9.47
C LYS A 244 -6.09 -25.88 10.35
N LEU A 245 -6.91 -24.82 10.36
CA LEU A 245 -8.11 -24.76 11.16
C LEU A 245 -9.16 -25.75 10.64
N GLU A 246 -9.89 -26.40 11.55
CA GLU A 246 -10.94 -27.36 11.20
C GLU A 246 -12.16 -26.70 10.52
N SER A 247 -12.36 -25.40 10.77
CA SER A 247 -13.45 -24.62 10.17
C SER A 247 -12.93 -23.24 9.74
N PRO A 248 -13.56 -22.60 8.73
CA PRO A 248 -13.20 -21.24 8.33
C PRO A 248 -13.29 -20.28 9.52
N PRO A 249 -12.27 -19.46 9.77
CA PRO A 249 -12.37 -18.41 10.78
C PRO A 249 -13.37 -17.34 10.35
N LEU A 250 -14.23 -16.91 11.29
CA LEU A 250 -15.15 -15.80 11.10
C LEU A 250 -14.46 -14.49 11.47
N ASP A 251 -14.50 -13.51 10.57
CA ASP A 251 -13.91 -12.18 10.75
C ASP A 251 -12.47 -12.22 11.30
N PRO A 252 -11.55 -12.97 10.65
CA PRO A 252 -10.23 -13.17 11.21
C PRO A 252 -9.46 -11.84 11.29
N LEU A 253 -8.87 -11.62 12.43
CA LEU A 253 -7.85 -10.61 12.64
C LEU A 253 -6.48 -11.20 12.31
N GLY A 254 -5.50 -10.35 12.05
CA GLY A 254 -4.11 -10.74 11.90
C GLY A 254 -3.51 -11.34 13.16
N PRO A 255 -2.23 -11.70 13.11
CA PRO A 255 -1.52 -12.21 14.28
C PRO A 255 -1.48 -11.15 15.40
N LYS A 256 -1.30 -11.62 16.64
CA LYS A 256 -1.26 -10.72 17.82
C LYS A 256 0.03 -9.87 17.90
N VAL A 257 1.06 -10.28 17.18
CA VAL A 257 2.36 -9.63 17.11
C VAL A 257 2.83 -9.58 15.67
N SER A 258 3.58 -8.54 15.31
CA SER A 258 4.17 -8.44 13.99
C SER A 258 5.22 -9.52 13.77
N TYR A 259 5.47 -9.83 12.50
CA TYR A 259 6.67 -10.55 12.11
C TYR A 259 7.89 -9.68 12.45
N ASP A 260 8.76 -10.24 13.27
CA ASP A 260 10.04 -9.64 13.61
C ASP A 260 11.13 -10.50 12.94
N PRO A 261 11.73 -10.02 11.82
CA PRO A 261 12.74 -10.77 11.09
C PRO A 261 14.09 -10.88 11.81
#